data_64e6f7217bd4e556baf53b3a4e264868
#
_entry.id   64e6f7217bd4e556baf53b3a4e264868
#
_cell.length_a   1.000
_cell.length_b   1.000
_cell.length_c   1.000
_cell.angle_alpha   90.00
_cell.angle_beta   90.00
_cell.angle_gamma   90.00
#
_symmetry.space_group_name_H-M   'P 1'
#
loop_
_entity.id
_entity.type
_entity.pdbx_description
1 polymer ?
#
loop_
_entity_poly.entity_id
_entity_poly.type
_entity_poly.pdbx_seq_one_letter_code
_entity_poly.pdbx_strand_id
1 'polypeptide(L)'
;STLQSRLQYVLANDIDGSVEGIIETAILEKIQQEPQNMNYNKLLIWHYTQAGKFRVALNQLYAIDRRTKTGTEFDILDFGVMLYENEEFDLALEAFNYLMQKGKENQVYNSAYIEYLNILYTKTTSVLNPANDDLLELEQMLTEALNMVRRKESYKIIYALVNVKAFYLDKHQEAIELIENSIEERRFLPEQEQVIKLLLGDIFFLNE
;
A
#
# COMPACT_ATOMS: atom_id res chain seq x y z
N SER A 1 15.94 -7.73 -14.80
CA SER A 1 16.80 -7.53 -15.97
C SER A 1 18.23 -8.00 -15.69
N THR A 2 18.97 -8.36 -16.72
CA THR A 2 20.37 -8.85 -16.58
C THR A 2 21.31 -7.84 -15.92
N LEU A 3 21.06 -6.53 -16.05
CA LEU A 3 21.87 -5.48 -15.38
C LEU A 3 21.61 -5.44 -13.88
N GLN A 4 20.35 -5.39 -13.46
CA GLN A 4 19.98 -5.37 -12.03
C GLN A 4 20.49 -6.63 -11.32
N SER A 5 20.37 -7.81 -11.93
CA SER A 5 20.88 -9.05 -11.34
C SER A 5 22.40 -9.05 -11.15
N ARG A 6 23.14 -8.44 -12.10
CA ARG A 6 24.60 -8.29 -11.99
C ARG A 6 24.98 -7.30 -10.88
N LEU A 7 24.30 -6.16 -10.82
CA LEU A 7 24.52 -5.17 -9.77
C LEU A 7 24.18 -5.76 -8.39
N GLN A 8 23.08 -6.50 -8.27
CA GLN A 8 22.72 -7.18 -7.02
C GLN A 8 23.79 -8.17 -6.57
N TYR A 9 24.34 -8.96 -7.50
CA TYR A 9 25.45 -9.87 -7.20
C TYR A 9 26.68 -9.12 -6.69
N VAL A 10 27.03 -8.00 -7.34
CA VAL A 10 28.21 -7.19 -6.95
C VAL A 10 27.98 -6.55 -5.56
N LEU A 11 26.80 -5.98 -5.32
CA LEU A 11 26.43 -5.40 -4.03
C LEU A 11 26.41 -6.44 -2.89
N ALA A 12 25.89 -7.65 -3.16
CA ALA A 12 25.86 -8.73 -2.16
C ALA A 12 27.27 -9.22 -1.77
N ASN A 13 28.30 -8.99 -2.59
CA ASN A 13 29.68 -9.34 -2.33
C ASN A 13 30.55 -8.14 -1.94
N ASP A 14 29.96 -6.96 -1.72
CA ASP A 14 30.65 -5.74 -1.31
C ASP A 14 30.86 -5.74 0.21
N ILE A 15 32.00 -6.30 0.64
CA ILE A 15 32.30 -6.51 2.07
C ILE A 15 32.59 -5.20 2.79
N ASP A 16 33.16 -4.20 2.10
CA ASP A 16 33.60 -2.93 2.67
C ASP A 16 32.64 -1.76 2.37
N GLY A 17 31.56 -2.00 1.62
CA GLY A 17 30.55 -0.98 1.27
C GLY A 17 31.03 0.08 0.27
N SER A 18 32.20 -0.12 -0.33
CA SER A 18 32.80 0.87 -1.25
C SER A 18 32.12 0.90 -2.61
N VAL A 19 31.56 -0.21 -3.04
CA VAL A 19 30.96 -0.38 -4.38
C VAL A 19 29.62 0.34 -4.47
N GLU A 20 28.86 0.40 -3.39
CA GLU A 20 27.56 1.09 -3.36
C GLU A 20 27.67 2.54 -3.83
N GLY A 21 28.61 3.32 -3.26
CA GLY A 21 28.84 4.72 -3.64
C GLY A 21 29.34 4.90 -5.07
N ILE A 22 30.14 3.94 -5.57
CA ILE A 22 30.63 3.96 -6.96
C ILE A 22 29.45 3.76 -7.93
N ILE A 23 28.58 2.79 -7.65
CA ILE A 23 27.39 2.52 -8.47
C ILE A 23 26.45 3.73 -8.47
N GLU A 24 26.16 4.32 -7.30
CA GLU A 24 25.34 5.52 -7.16
C GLU A 24 25.89 6.66 -8.01
N THR A 25 27.18 6.96 -7.89
CA THR A 25 27.85 8.02 -8.65
C THR A 25 27.76 7.77 -10.15
N ALA A 26 28.04 6.56 -10.62
CA ALA A 26 27.96 6.20 -12.03
C ALA A 26 26.54 6.34 -12.61
N ILE A 27 25.50 5.98 -11.82
CA ILE A 27 24.11 6.15 -12.24
C ILE A 27 23.77 7.64 -12.33
N LEU A 28 24.17 8.45 -11.34
CA LEU A 28 23.92 9.90 -11.32
C LEU A 28 24.60 10.61 -12.49
N GLU A 29 25.84 10.24 -12.84
CA GLU A 29 26.53 10.75 -14.04
C GLU A 29 25.75 10.41 -15.32
N LYS A 30 25.21 9.19 -15.44
CA LYS A 30 24.39 8.79 -16.58
C LYS A 30 23.10 9.58 -16.65
N ILE A 31 22.43 9.87 -15.53
CA ILE A 31 21.23 10.72 -15.50
C ILE A 31 21.57 12.14 -15.98
N GLN A 32 22.74 12.69 -15.60
CA GLN A 32 23.17 14.01 -16.05
C GLN A 32 23.49 14.04 -17.57
N GLN A 33 24.12 12.99 -18.09
CA GLN A 33 24.47 12.87 -19.51
C GLN A 33 23.23 12.66 -20.39
N GLU A 34 22.25 11.88 -19.90
CA GLU A 34 21.04 11.47 -20.63
C GLU A 34 19.77 11.74 -19.80
N PRO A 35 19.41 13.02 -19.53
CA PRO A 35 18.31 13.33 -18.59
C PRO A 35 16.93 12.86 -19.06
N GLN A 36 16.75 12.56 -20.34
CA GLN A 36 15.51 12.02 -20.91
C GLN A 36 15.42 10.48 -20.80
N ASN A 37 16.51 9.81 -20.44
CA ASN A 37 16.53 8.36 -20.33
C ASN A 37 16.04 7.91 -18.94
N MET A 38 14.74 7.67 -18.84
CA MET A 38 14.08 7.27 -17.59
C MET A 38 14.61 5.96 -17.01
N ASN A 39 15.30 5.11 -17.81
CA ASN A 39 15.85 3.86 -17.29
C ASN A 39 16.91 4.05 -16.21
N TYR A 40 17.71 5.13 -16.30
CA TYR A 40 18.69 5.44 -15.26
C TYR A 40 18.02 5.92 -13.97
N ASN A 41 16.92 6.68 -14.08
CA ASN A 41 16.13 7.07 -12.91
C ASN A 41 15.50 5.83 -12.23
N LYS A 42 14.93 4.90 -13.01
CA LYS A 42 14.40 3.63 -12.49
C LYS A 42 15.49 2.77 -11.84
N LEU A 43 16.70 2.76 -12.43
CA LEU A 43 17.84 2.05 -11.86
C LEU A 43 18.30 2.68 -10.53
N LEU A 44 18.28 4.02 -10.41
CA LEU A 44 18.62 4.73 -9.19
C LEU A 44 17.60 4.43 -8.07
N ILE A 45 16.30 4.46 -8.38
CA ILE A 45 15.23 4.11 -7.44
C ILE A 45 15.42 2.67 -6.96
N TRP A 46 15.63 1.73 -7.88
CA TRP A 46 15.92 0.35 -7.55
C TRP A 46 17.14 0.21 -6.63
N HIS A 47 18.24 0.92 -6.95
CA HIS A 47 19.47 0.92 -6.15
C HIS A 47 19.20 1.39 -4.71
N TYR A 48 18.52 2.53 -4.53
CA TYR A 48 18.14 3.02 -3.21
C TYR A 48 17.22 2.06 -2.46
N THR A 49 16.30 1.40 -3.18
CA THR A 49 15.41 0.38 -2.60
C THR A 49 16.20 -0.82 -2.07
N GLN A 50 17.18 -1.33 -2.85
CA GLN A 50 18.03 -2.44 -2.42
C GLN A 50 18.91 -2.07 -1.21
N ALA A 51 19.31 -0.80 -1.09
CA ALA A 51 20.07 -0.27 0.04
C ALA A 51 19.20 0.08 1.28
N GLY A 52 17.88 -0.16 1.24
CA GLY A 52 16.97 0.22 2.32
C GLY A 52 16.77 1.74 2.46
N LYS A 53 17.24 2.52 1.49
CA LYS A 53 17.11 3.99 1.47
C LYS A 53 15.74 4.41 0.91
N PHE A 54 14.66 3.88 1.50
CA PHE A 54 13.29 4.03 1.00
C PHE A 54 12.84 5.48 0.88
N ARG A 55 13.17 6.33 1.86
CA ARG A 55 12.89 7.78 1.81
C ARG A 55 13.51 8.45 0.58
N VAL A 56 14.74 8.10 0.26
CA VAL A 56 15.46 8.68 -0.90
C VAL A 56 14.83 8.20 -2.20
N ALA A 57 14.51 6.90 -2.29
CA ALA A 57 13.83 6.32 -3.44
C ALA A 57 12.45 6.97 -3.70
N LEU A 58 11.66 7.17 -2.65
CA LEU A 58 10.34 7.83 -2.74
C LEU A 58 10.47 9.29 -3.20
N ASN A 59 11.45 10.03 -2.68
CA ASN A 59 11.72 11.39 -3.12
C ASN A 59 12.11 11.48 -4.60
N GLN A 60 12.86 10.48 -5.12
CA GLN A 60 13.16 10.40 -6.55
C GLN A 60 11.88 10.15 -7.38
N LEU A 61 10.99 9.27 -6.94
CA LEU A 61 9.68 9.07 -7.58
C LEU A 61 8.88 10.36 -7.64
N TYR A 62 8.79 11.11 -6.55
CA TYR A 62 8.12 12.42 -6.53
C TYR A 62 8.79 13.44 -7.45
N ALA A 63 10.12 13.45 -7.53
CA ALA A 63 10.85 14.36 -8.42
C ALA A 63 10.59 14.03 -9.90
N ILE A 64 10.46 12.75 -10.24
CA ILE A 64 10.10 12.30 -11.59
C ILE A 64 8.66 12.70 -11.89
N ASP A 65 7.73 12.41 -10.99
CA ASP A 65 6.31 12.69 -11.16
C ASP A 65 6.04 14.18 -11.39
N ARG A 66 6.71 15.07 -10.68
CA ARG A 66 6.61 16.52 -10.89
C ARG A 66 7.16 17.01 -12.23
N ARG A 67 8.09 16.25 -12.84
CA ARG A 67 8.68 16.58 -14.15
C ARG A 67 7.93 15.94 -15.33
N THR A 68 7.38 14.74 -15.09
CA THR A 68 6.63 13.99 -16.10
C THR A 68 5.14 14.22 -15.87
N LYS A 69 4.39 14.55 -16.91
CA LYS A 69 2.96 14.86 -16.75
C LYS A 69 2.05 13.62 -16.63
N THR A 70 2.57 12.41 -16.82
CA THR A 70 1.77 11.18 -16.85
C THR A 70 2.57 9.92 -16.50
N GLY A 71 1.95 8.98 -15.82
CA GLY A 71 2.38 7.57 -15.74
C GLY A 71 3.21 7.19 -14.51
N THR A 72 3.66 8.15 -13.71
CA THR A 72 4.48 7.86 -12.51
C THR A 72 3.60 7.52 -11.30
N GLU A 73 2.32 7.84 -11.35
CA GLU A 73 1.36 7.57 -10.28
C GLU A 73 1.28 6.07 -9.95
N PHE A 74 1.32 5.21 -10.97
CA PHE A 74 1.34 3.76 -10.76
C PHE A 74 2.65 3.30 -10.11
N ASP A 75 3.81 3.86 -10.53
CA ASP A 75 5.10 3.55 -9.92
C ASP A 75 5.11 3.98 -8.42
N ILE A 76 4.48 5.11 -8.05
CA ILE A 76 4.37 5.57 -6.66
C ILE A 76 3.40 4.68 -5.88
N LEU A 77 2.28 4.26 -6.49
CA LEU A 77 1.33 3.34 -5.87
C LEU A 77 1.99 2.01 -5.53
N ASP A 78 2.66 1.41 -6.51
CA ASP A 78 3.37 0.13 -6.34
C ASP A 78 4.49 0.24 -5.29
N PHE A 79 5.19 1.38 -5.28
CA PHE A 79 6.22 1.65 -4.27
C PHE A 79 5.61 1.80 -2.87
N GLY A 80 4.45 2.46 -2.75
CA GLY A 80 3.70 2.56 -1.50
C GLY A 80 3.28 1.19 -0.95
N VAL A 81 2.82 0.29 -1.83
CA VAL A 81 2.50 -1.10 -1.45
C VAL A 81 3.76 -1.84 -0.97
N MET A 82 4.88 -1.70 -1.69
CA MET A 82 6.16 -2.29 -1.28
C MET A 82 6.64 -1.74 0.08
N LEU A 83 6.45 -0.45 0.34
CA LEU A 83 6.76 0.15 1.65
C LEU A 83 5.91 -0.46 2.76
N TYR A 84 4.61 -0.67 2.53
CA TYR A 84 3.72 -1.35 3.47
C TYR A 84 4.18 -2.78 3.76
N GLU A 85 4.56 -3.55 2.73
CA GLU A 85 5.08 -4.91 2.87
C GLU A 85 6.41 -4.98 3.64
N ASN A 86 7.17 -3.89 3.65
CA ASN A 86 8.40 -3.75 4.43
C ASN A 86 8.16 -3.07 5.81
N GLU A 87 6.92 -2.93 6.25
CA GLU A 87 6.52 -2.32 7.53
C GLU A 87 6.90 -0.82 7.65
N GLU A 88 7.24 -0.17 6.54
CA GLU A 88 7.54 1.27 6.45
C GLU A 88 6.23 2.09 6.36
N PHE A 89 5.35 1.89 7.35
CA PHE A 89 3.98 2.40 7.32
C PHE A 89 3.87 3.91 7.14
N ASP A 90 4.75 4.70 7.78
CA ASP A 90 4.67 6.16 7.68
C ASP A 90 5.06 6.66 6.28
N LEU A 91 6.03 6.00 5.63
CA LEU A 91 6.39 6.29 4.24
C LEU A 91 5.32 5.86 3.26
N ALA A 92 4.69 4.71 3.51
CA ALA A 92 3.58 4.21 2.69
C ALA A 92 2.37 5.16 2.78
N LEU A 93 1.99 5.61 3.99
CA LEU A 93 0.93 6.61 4.18
C LEU A 93 1.24 7.91 3.44
N GLU A 94 2.50 8.38 3.48
CA GLU A 94 2.93 9.57 2.74
C GLU A 94 2.77 9.38 1.22
N ALA A 95 3.18 8.21 0.68
CA ALA A 95 3.05 7.90 -0.74
C ALA A 95 1.58 7.90 -1.19
N PHE A 96 0.70 7.25 -0.46
CA PHE A 96 -0.72 7.21 -0.79
C PHE A 96 -1.40 8.57 -0.62
N ASN A 97 -1.07 9.31 0.44
CA ASN A 97 -1.58 10.66 0.63
C ASN A 97 -1.15 11.61 -0.50
N TYR A 98 0.11 11.52 -0.96
CA TYR A 98 0.58 12.26 -2.13
C TYR A 98 -0.27 11.98 -3.38
N LEU A 99 -0.63 10.71 -3.63
CA LEU A 99 -1.48 10.33 -4.74
C LEU A 99 -2.91 10.86 -4.58
N MET A 100 -3.48 10.79 -3.38
CA MET A 100 -4.83 11.31 -3.10
C MET A 100 -4.93 12.84 -3.25
N GLN A 101 -3.87 13.58 -2.92
CA GLN A 101 -3.82 15.04 -3.11
C GLN A 101 -3.88 15.47 -4.57
N LYS A 102 -3.62 14.56 -5.52
CA LYS A 102 -3.81 14.84 -6.97
C LYS A 102 -5.28 14.92 -7.38
N GLY A 103 -6.20 14.55 -6.50
CA GLY A 103 -7.64 14.66 -6.71
C GLY A 103 -8.32 13.36 -7.11
N LYS A 104 -9.64 13.32 -6.88
CA LYS A 104 -10.49 12.11 -7.07
C LYS A 104 -10.57 11.65 -8.52
N GLU A 105 -10.29 12.52 -9.49
CA GLU A 105 -10.27 12.19 -10.92
C GLU A 105 -9.00 11.44 -11.34
N ASN A 106 -8.00 11.36 -10.47
CA ASN A 106 -6.78 10.60 -10.76
C ASN A 106 -7.09 9.11 -10.77
N GLN A 107 -6.54 8.39 -11.76
CA GLN A 107 -6.83 6.96 -11.99
C GLN A 107 -6.45 6.06 -10.81
N VAL A 108 -5.44 6.46 -10.02
CA VAL A 108 -4.98 5.67 -8.86
C VAL A 108 -5.57 6.14 -7.53
N TYR A 109 -6.44 7.17 -7.54
CA TYR A 109 -7.00 7.72 -6.30
C TYR A 109 -7.67 6.65 -5.43
N ASN A 110 -8.58 5.86 -6.00
CA ASN A 110 -9.30 4.83 -5.24
C ASN A 110 -8.36 3.76 -4.71
N SER A 111 -7.41 3.31 -5.53
CA SER A 111 -6.42 2.32 -5.09
C SER A 111 -5.55 2.86 -3.95
N ALA A 112 -5.06 4.09 -4.07
CA ALA A 112 -4.29 4.76 -3.02
C ALA A 112 -5.11 4.92 -1.73
N TYR A 113 -6.38 5.26 -1.83
CA TYR A 113 -7.27 5.41 -0.67
C TYR A 113 -7.54 4.08 0.02
N ILE A 114 -7.76 3.00 -0.74
CA ILE A 114 -7.92 1.64 -0.19
C ILE A 114 -6.67 1.21 0.58
N GLU A 115 -5.48 1.40 0.00
CA GLU A 115 -4.23 1.02 0.65
C GLU A 115 -3.93 1.92 1.88
N TYR A 116 -4.25 3.20 1.80
CA TYR A 116 -4.17 4.12 2.95
C TYR A 116 -5.02 3.63 4.12
N LEU A 117 -6.30 3.27 3.88
CA LEU A 117 -7.19 2.74 4.90
C LEU A 117 -6.73 1.37 5.44
N ASN A 118 -6.16 0.53 4.58
CA ASN A 118 -5.59 -0.74 5.00
C ASN A 118 -4.42 -0.56 5.99
N ILE A 119 -3.59 0.46 5.80
CA ILE A 119 -2.52 0.81 6.76
C ILE A 119 -3.11 1.35 8.06
N LEU A 120 -4.10 2.24 7.98
CA LEU A 120 -4.77 2.75 9.19
C LEU A 120 -5.38 1.61 9.99
N TYR A 121 -6.09 0.69 9.33
CA TYR A 121 -6.60 -0.53 9.97
C TYR A 121 -5.49 -1.32 10.66
N THR A 122 -4.40 -1.62 9.95
CA THR A 122 -3.27 -2.37 10.52
C THR A 122 -2.66 -1.65 11.73
N LYS A 123 -2.41 -0.33 11.64
CA LYS A 123 -1.84 0.46 12.74
C LYS A 123 -2.78 0.51 13.94
N THR A 124 -4.07 0.77 13.73
CA THR A 124 -5.06 0.86 14.81
C THR A 124 -5.24 -0.48 15.50
N THR A 125 -5.31 -1.59 14.76
CA THR A 125 -5.55 -2.92 15.32
C THR A 125 -4.30 -3.63 15.85
N SER A 126 -3.10 -3.14 15.55
CA SER A 126 -1.85 -3.68 16.09
C SER A 126 -1.59 -3.26 17.54
N VAL A 127 -2.30 -2.26 18.04
CA VAL A 127 -2.19 -1.83 19.44
C VAL A 127 -3.00 -2.76 20.34
N LEU A 128 -2.45 -3.16 21.49
CA LEU A 128 -3.09 -4.11 22.39
C LEU A 128 -4.49 -3.69 22.87
N ASN A 129 -4.68 -2.38 23.10
CA ASN A 129 -5.97 -1.79 23.46
C ASN A 129 -6.15 -0.50 22.66
N PRO A 130 -6.67 -0.59 21.41
CA PRO A 130 -6.90 0.60 20.61
C PRO A 130 -7.95 1.51 21.25
N ALA A 131 -7.78 2.82 21.11
CA ALA A 131 -8.75 3.78 21.62
C ALA A 131 -10.08 3.64 20.87
N ASN A 132 -11.19 3.69 21.60
CA ASN A 132 -12.51 3.54 20.99
C ASN A 132 -12.83 4.63 19.95
N ASP A 133 -12.34 5.85 20.18
CA ASP A 133 -12.53 6.96 19.24
C ASP A 133 -11.81 6.70 17.92
N ASP A 134 -10.59 6.15 17.96
CA ASP A 134 -9.83 5.77 16.75
C ASP A 134 -10.53 4.65 15.96
N LEU A 135 -11.13 3.70 16.68
CA LEU A 135 -11.89 2.60 16.05
C LEU A 135 -13.18 3.10 15.39
N LEU A 136 -13.89 4.03 16.03
CA LEU A 136 -15.11 4.63 15.46
C LEU A 136 -14.80 5.52 14.26
N GLU A 137 -13.70 6.28 14.29
CA GLU A 137 -13.23 7.07 13.16
C GLU A 137 -12.86 6.14 11.98
N LEU A 138 -12.13 5.07 12.26
CA LEU A 138 -11.76 4.08 11.24
C LEU A 138 -13.00 3.38 10.65
N GLU A 139 -13.98 2.99 11.48
CA GLU A 139 -15.26 2.42 11.02
C GLU A 139 -15.98 3.37 10.06
N GLN A 140 -16.05 4.66 10.42
CA GLN A 140 -16.68 5.66 9.57
C GLN A 140 -15.94 5.79 8.23
N MET A 141 -14.61 5.94 8.26
CA MET A 141 -13.81 6.06 7.04
C MET A 141 -13.97 4.85 6.12
N LEU A 142 -13.95 3.63 6.67
CA LEU A 142 -14.15 2.39 5.92
C LEU A 142 -15.56 2.30 5.32
N THR A 143 -16.58 2.73 6.07
CA THR A 143 -17.98 2.76 5.60
C THR A 143 -18.15 3.75 4.44
N GLU A 144 -17.57 4.94 4.54
CA GLU A 144 -17.59 5.93 3.46
C GLU A 144 -16.85 5.41 2.21
N ALA A 145 -15.69 4.77 2.40
CA ALA A 145 -14.90 4.18 1.33
C ALA A 145 -15.68 3.07 0.60
N LEU A 146 -16.40 2.22 1.34
CA LEU A 146 -17.21 1.14 0.76
C LEU A 146 -18.27 1.66 -0.22
N ASN A 147 -18.79 2.86 0.02
CA ASN A 147 -19.76 3.51 -0.87
C ASN A 147 -19.14 4.12 -2.13
N MET A 148 -17.83 4.37 -2.11
CA MET A 148 -17.10 5.01 -3.22
C MET A 148 -16.39 4.01 -4.14
N VAL A 149 -15.93 2.88 -3.58
CA VAL A 149 -15.14 1.90 -4.34
C VAL A 149 -16.01 0.99 -5.19
N ARG A 150 -15.44 0.48 -6.29
CA ARG A 150 -16.11 -0.52 -7.13
C ARG A 150 -16.26 -1.84 -6.37
N ARG A 151 -17.33 -2.59 -6.67
CA ARG A 151 -17.60 -3.87 -6.00
C ARG A 151 -16.41 -4.81 -5.95
N LYS A 152 -15.68 -4.97 -7.06
CA LYS A 152 -14.53 -5.88 -7.15
C LYS A 152 -13.29 -5.38 -6.40
N GLU A 153 -13.24 -4.11 -6.01
CA GLU A 153 -12.12 -3.49 -5.29
C GLU A 153 -12.42 -3.39 -3.78
N SER A 154 -13.63 -3.78 -3.35
CA SER A 154 -14.11 -3.57 -1.97
C SER A 154 -13.62 -4.60 -0.94
N TYR A 155 -12.96 -5.68 -1.35
CA TYR A 155 -12.57 -6.78 -0.45
C TYR A 155 -11.79 -6.31 0.79
N LYS A 156 -10.70 -5.54 0.61
CA LYS A 156 -9.88 -5.05 1.72
C LYS A 156 -10.69 -4.18 2.68
N ILE A 157 -11.56 -3.33 2.14
CA ILE A 157 -12.44 -2.45 2.92
C ILE A 157 -13.44 -3.28 3.74
N ILE A 158 -14.12 -4.24 3.11
CA ILE A 158 -15.11 -5.10 3.77
C ILE A 158 -14.42 -5.94 4.86
N TYR A 159 -13.28 -6.54 4.55
CA TYR A 159 -12.51 -7.33 5.51
C TYR A 159 -12.14 -6.49 6.75
N ALA A 160 -11.58 -5.30 6.56
CA ALA A 160 -11.22 -4.39 7.66
C ALA A 160 -12.45 -3.95 8.46
N LEU A 161 -13.53 -3.54 7.77
CA LEU A 161 -14.77 -3.06 8.40
C LEU A 161 -15.45 -4.16 9.23
N VAL A 162 -15.52 -5.39 8.70
CA VAL A 162 -16.05 -6.55 9.43
C VAL A 162 -15.24 -6.83 10.68
N ASN A 163 -13.91 -6.84 10.57
CA ASN A 163 -13.04 -7.05 11.72
C ASN A 163 -13.22 -5.96 12.80
N VAL A 164 -13.22 -4.69 12.41
CA VAL A 164 -13.42 -3.57 13.33
C VAL A 164 -14.77 -3.69 14.03
N LYS A 165 -15.85 -3.96 13.28
CA LYS A 165 -17.20 -4.12 13.84
C LYS A 165 -17.29 -5.30 14.80
N ALA A 166 -16.83 -6.49 14.39
CA ALA A 166 -17.04 -7.72 15.14
C ALA A 166 -16.10 -7.86 16.34
N PHE A 167 -14.81 -7.57 16.18
CA PHE A 167 -13.80 -7.93 17.19
C PHE A 167 -13.35 -6.76 18.07
N TYR A 168 -13.71 -5.51 17.68
CA TYR A 168 -13.28 -4.33 18.44
C TYR A 168 -14.45 -3.46 18.93
N LEU A 169 -15.58 -3.44 18.21
CA LEU A 169 -16.73 -2.60 18.55
C LEU A 169 -17.97 -3.39 19.04
N ASP A 170 -17.86 -4.71 19.14
CA ASP A 170 -18.94 -5.60 19.60
C ASP A 170 -20.24 -5.50 18.73
N LYS A 171 -20.09 -5.11 17.46
CA LYS A 171 -21.17 -4.94 16.50
C LYS A 171 -21.35 -6.21 15.64
N HIS A 172 -21.50 -7.37 16.28
CA HIS A 172 -21.50 -8.67 15.61
C HIS A 172 -22.60 -8.78 14.54
N GLN A 173 -23.83 -8.35 14.86
CA GLN A 173 -24.96 -8.43 13.91
C GLN A 173 -24.72 -7.59 12.67
N GLU A 174 -24.20 -6.37 12.81
CA GLU A 174 -23.88 -5.52 11.66
C GLU A 174 -22.76 -6.10 10.79
N ALA A 175 -21.79 -6.77 11.41
CA ALA A 175 -20.70 -7.45 10.70
C ALA A 175 -21.23 -8.64 9.88
N ILE A 176 -22.14 -9.45 10.46
CA ILE A 176 -22.79 -10.58 9.79
C ILE A 176 -23.58 -10.08 8.56
N GLU A 177 -24.45 -9.09 8.75
CA GLU A 177 -25.25 -8.50 7.68
C GLU A 177 -24.39 -7.93 6.54
N LEU A 178 -23.28 -7.29 6.88
CA LEU A 178 -22.32 -6.79 5.88
C LEU A 178 -21.71 -7.91 5.05
N ILE A 179 -21.34 -9.03 5.67
CA ILE A 179 -20.78 -10.20 4.97
C ILE A 179 -21.83 -10.80 4.05
N GLU A 180 -23.03 -11.10 4.55
CA GLU A 180 -24.10 -11.75 3.80
C GLU A 180 -24.49 -10.93 2.58
N ASN A 181 -24.74 -9.63 2.75
CA ASN A 181 -25.03 -8.71 1.66
C ASN A 181 -23.88 -8.66 0.62
N SER A 182 -22.65 -8.67 1.08
CA SER A 182 -21.47 -8.62 0.19
C SER A 182 -21.30 -9.90 -0.64
N ILE A 183 -21.65 -11.06 -0.08
CA ILE A 183 -21.66 -12.34 -0.80
C ILE A 183 -22.80 -12.36 -1.84
N GLU A 184 -24.02 -11.94 -1.46
CA GLU A 184 -25.16 -11.85 -2.39
C GLU A 184 -24.87 -10.92 -3.58
N GLU A 185 -24.21 -9.80 -3.32
CA GLU A 185 -23.79 -8.85 -4.34
C GLU A 185 -22.58 -9.30 -5.17
N ARG A 186 -22.02 -10.48 -4.90
CA ARG A 186 -20.83 -11.04 -5.57
C ARG A 186 -19.63 -10.07 -5.59
N ARG A 187 -19.31 -9.51 -4.42
CA ARG A 187 -18.21 -8.53 -4.27
C ARG A 187 -16.82 -9.18 -4.23
N PHE A 188 -16.76 -10.51 -4.10
CA PHE A 188 -15.52 -11.25 -3.84
C PHE A 188 -15.12 -12.14 -5.01
N LEU A 189 -13.81 -12.34 -5.15
CA LEU A 189 -13.26 -13.46 -5.88
C LEU A 189 -13.44 -14.75 -5.06
N PRO A 190 -13.44 -15.95 -5.69
CA PRO A 190 -13.67 -17.21 -4.96
C PRO A 190 -12.79 -17.42 -3.74
N GLU A 191 -11.49 -17.07 -3.84
CA GLU A 191 -10.53 -17.20 -2.74
C GLU A 191 -10.82 -16.19 -1.61
N GLN A 192 -11.20 -14.97 -1.96
CA GLN A 192 -11.60 -13.93 -1.01
C GLN A 192 -12.88 -14.32 -0.26
N GLU A 193 -13.85 -14.91 -0.98
CA GLU A 193 -15.13 -15.36 -0.40
C GLU A 193 -14.89 -16.48 0.64
N GLN A 194 -13.93 -17.37 0.40
CA GLN A 194 -13.55 -18.39 1.39
C GLN A 194 -13.03 -17.76 2.69
N VAL A 195 -12.17 -16.75 2.59
CA VAL A 195 -11.64 -16.04 3.78
C VAL A 195 -12.76 -15.33 4.54
N ILE A 196 -13.68 -14.68 3.82
CA ILE A 196 -14.83 -13.99 4.43
C ILE A 196 -15.80 -14.98 5.11
N LYS A 197 -16.01 -16.18 4.52
CA LYS A 197 -16.83 -17.24 5.15
C LYS A 197 -16.19 -17.81 6.40
N LEU A 198 -14.87 -17.93 6.47
CA LEU A 198 -14.17 -18.30 7.69
C LEU A 198 -14.36 -17.24 8.77
N LEU A 199 -14.18 -15.96 8.40
CA LEU A 199 -14.42 -14.84 9.31
C LEU A 199 -15.86 -14.81 9.86
N LEU A 200 -16.84 -15.12 9.01
CA LEU A 200 -18.24 -15.28 9.43
C LEU A 200 -18.40 -16.39 10.48
N GLY A 201 -17.74 -17.53 10.28
CA GLY A 201 -17.72 -18.62 11.24
C GLY A 201 -17.14 -18.21 12.59
N ASP A 202 -16.03 -17.45 12.60
CA ASP A 202 -15.40 -16.93 13.82
C ASP A 202 -16.36 -15.98 14.57
N ILE A 203 -17.10 -15.13 13.84
CA ILE A 203 -18.07 -14.20 14.44
C ILE A 203 -19.25 -14.97 15.07
N PHE A 204 -19.76 -16.00 14.43
CA PHE A 204 -20.81 -16.85 15.03
C PHE A 204 -20.34 -17.52 16.31
N PHE A 205 -19.10 -18.01 16.33
CA PHE A 205 -18.54 -18.66 17.52
C PHE A 205 -18.36 -17.69 18.69
N LEU A 206 -18.11 -16.40 18.44
CA LEU A 206 -18.00 -15.39 19.49
C LEU A 206 -19.37 -14.94 20.05
N ASN A 207 -20.44 -15.19 19.31
CA ASN A 207 -21.78 -14.72 19.64
C ASN A 207 -22.62 -15.81 20.38
N GLU A 208 -22.03 -17.01 20.62
CA GLU A 208 -22.58 -18.08 21.45
C GLU A 208 -22.16 -17.91 22.93
#